data_b8cef3c54b0594f4bd7e45bb5524bd7d
#
_entry.id   b8cef3c54b0594f4bd7e45bb5524bd7d
#
_cell.length_a   1.000
_cell.length_b   1.000
_cell.length_c   1.000
_cell.angle_alpha   90.00
_cell.angle_beta   90.00
_cell.angle_gamma   90.00
#
_symmetry.space_group_name_H-M   'P 1'
#
loop_
_entity.id
_entity.type
_entity.pdbx_description
1 polymer ?
#
loop_
_entity_poly.entity_id
_entity_poly.type
_entity_poly.pdbx_seq_one_letter_code
_entity_poly.pdbx_strand_id
1 'polypeptide(L)'
;YDVTERVSHFRPFTDFSRISLLNTYLVILTLLYIFPRDLIRKIKKKGVKRFFHEDFLGSNDSHEKKALSIALGVLIGLSPLWGFQTLIVIFLAVLFKLNKTIAFAFSNVSFPPFIPFVLFISLKIGHWVLGTEFNFTFEEAGANFEVVKHLKSYIIGSITLSLIGAFAAGICGYIILNIFDRKNIALKNG
;
A
#
# COMPACT_ATOMS: atom_id res chain seq x y z
N TYR A 1 24.36 32.37 -51.33
CA TYR A 1 24.03 31.86 -49.98
C TYR A 1 22.99 30.77 -50.18
N ASP A 2 23.42 29.51 -50.21
CA ASP A 2 22.52 28.35 -50.18
C ASP A 2 21.91 28.22 -48.77
N VAL A 3 20.64 28.56 -48.68
CA VAL A 3 19.83 28.22 -47.51
C VAL A 3 19.49 26.74 -47.67
N THR A 4 20.38 25.89 -47.16
CA THR A 4 20.07 24.48 -47.00
C THR A 4 18.88 24.35 -46.07
N GLU A 5 17.74 23.90 -46.65
CA GLU A 5 16.53 23.55 -45.93
C GLU A 5 16.89 22.63 -44.77
N ARG A 6 16.76 23.14 -43.56
CA ARG A 6 16.74 22.31 -42.34
C ARG A 6 15.46 21.49 -42.38
N VAL A 7 15.50 20.35 -43.05
CA VAL A 7 14.42 19.37 -43.00
C VAL A 7 14.34 18.86 -41.58
N SER A 8 13.39 19.40 -40.81
CA SER A 8 13.07 18.89 -39.50
C SER A 8 12.51 17.48 -39.67
N HIS A 9 13.28 16.46 -39.27
CA HIS A 9 12.83 15.07 -39.24
C HIS A 9 11.87 14.77 -38.08
N PHE A 10 11.23 15.80 -37.52
CA PHE A 10 10.25 15.65 -36.45
C PHE A 10 8.99 14.95 -36.99
N ARG A 11 8.75 13.74 -36.48
CA ARG A 11 7.53 12.96 -36.74
C ARG A 11 6.58 13.10 -35.53
N PRO A 12 5.57 14.01 -35.60
CA PRO A 12 4.81 14.41 -34.40
C PRO A 12 4.19 13.22 -33.65
N PHE A 13 3.60 12.26 -34.33
CA PHE A 13 2.95 11.12 -33.69
C PHE A 13 3.93 10.08 -33.12
N THR A 14 4.99 9.76 -33.83
CA THR A 14 5.99 8.78 -33.39
C THR A 14 6.85 9.32 -32.26
N ASP A 15 7.24 10.59 -32.31
CA ASP A 15 8.07 11.21 -31.29
C ASP A 15 7.26 11.49 -30.03
N PHE A 16 6.00 11.92 -30.17
CA PHE A 16 5.08 12.07 -29.04
C PHE A 16 4.81 10.73 -28.32
N SER A 17 4.58 9.66 -29.10
CA SER A 17 4.38 8.33 -28.51
C SER A 17 5.62 7.83 -27.78
N ARG A 18 6.83 8.04 -28.32
CA ARG A 18 8.09 7.67 -27.68
C ARG A 18 8.32 8.44 -26.38
N ILE A 19 8.10 9.76 -26.41
CA ILE A 19 8.22 10.62 -25.22
C ILE A 19 7.19 10.22 -24.16
N SER A 20 5.94 9.95 -24.56
CA SER A 20 4.88 9.50 -23.65
C SER A 20 5.20 8.15 -23.01
N LEU A 21 5.69 7.19 -23.79
CA LEU A 21 6.13 5.88 -23.28
C LEU A 21 7.31 6.02 -22.31
N LEU A 22 8.29 6.86 -22.64
CA LEU A 22 9.46 7.10 -21.81
C LEU A 22 9.06 7.79 -20.50
N ASN A 23 8.19 8.79 -20.55
CA ASN A 23 7.65 9.43 -19.35
C ASN A 23 6.84 8.45 -18.49
N THR A 24 6.01 7.62 -19.11
CA THR A 24 5.25 6.58 -18.41
C THR A 24 6.20 5.59 -17.74
N TYR A 25 7.24 5.14 -18.45
CA TYR A 25 8.26 4.27 -17.89
C TYR A 25 9.00 4.92 -16.70
N LEU A 26 9.41 6.18 -16.83
CA LEU A 26 10.08 6.91 -15.75
C LEU A 26 9.17 7.11 -14.53
N VAL A 27 7.90 7.40 -14.74
CA VAL A 27 6.91 7.50 -13.65
C VAL A 27 6.74 6.16 -12.94
N ILE A 28 6.57 5.08 -13.69
CA ILE A 28 6.48 3.72 -13.14
C ILE A 28 7.76 3.36 -12.39
N LEU A 29 8.93 3.61 -12.96
CA LEU A 29 10.22 3.35 -12.32
C LEU A 29 10.40 4.16 -11.03
N THR A 30 9.99 5.43 -11.04
CA THR A 30 10.04 6.29 -9.86
C THR A 30 9.11 5.77 -8.77
N LEU A 31 7.87 5.42 -9.09
CA LEU A 31 6.88 4.95 -8.13
C LEU A 31 7.19 3.55 -7.58
N LEU A 32 7.61 2.62 -8.46
CA LEU A 32 7.84 1.22 -8.07
C LEU A 32 9.23 0.96 -7.50
N TYR A 33 10.25 1.71 -7.93
CA TYR A 33 11.64 1.43 -7.55
C TYR A 33 12.26 2.53 -6.71
N ILE A 34 12.24 3.78 -7.17
CA ILE A 34 12.97 4.88 -6.50
C ILE A 34 12.29 5.22 -5.17
N PHE A 35 10.98 5.42 -5.17
CA PHE A 35 10.25 5.82 -3.98
C PHE A 35 10.30 4.76 -2.85
N PRO A 36 10.01 3.47 -3.08
CA PRO A 36 10.15 2.45 -2.04
C PRO A 36 11.58 2.29 -1.56
N ARG A 37 12.56 2.31 -2.48
CA ARG A 37 13.98 2.22 -2.15
C ARG A 37 14.42 3.35 -1.23
N ASP A 38 14.04 4.59 -1.53
CA ASP A 38 14.43 5.75 -0.75
C ASP A 38 13.73 5.79 0.61
N LEU A 39 12.48 5.30 0.68
CA LEU A 39 11.76 5.14 1.93
C LEU A 39 12.42 4.07 2.82
N ILE A 40 12.74 2.90 2.25
CA ILE A 40 13.46 1.84 2.98
C ILE A 40 14.84 2.33 3.44
N ARG A 41 15.55 3.11 2.62
CA ARG A 41 16.84 3.71 3.00
C ARG A 41 16.67 4.71 4.14
N LYS A 42 15.64 5.55 4.14
CA LYS A 42 15.33 6.47 5.23
C LYS A 42 15.02 5.72 6.53
N ILE A 43 14.22 4.65 6.46
CA ILE A 43 13.90 3.79 7.62
C ILE A 43 15.17 3.12 8.16
N LYS A 44 16.02 2.57 7.29
CA LYS A 44 17.28 1.93 7.70
C LYS A 44 18.28 2.93 8.29
N LYS A 45 18.40 4.15 7.74
CA LYS A 45 19.33 5.19 8.24
C LYS A 45 18.86 5.79 9.57
N LYS A 46 17.56 6.01 9.75
CA LYS A 46 17.00 6.63 10.97
C LYS A 46 16.72 5.63 12.09
N GLY A 47 16.65 4.35 11.76
CA GLY A 47 16.16 3.30 12.66
C GLY A 47 14.64 3.32 12.81
N VAL A 48 14.04 2.14 13.00
CA VAL A 48 12.57 1.97 13.08
C VAL A 48 11.95 2.83 14.19
N LYS A 49 12.64 2.98 15.35
CA LYS A 49 12.15 3.82 16.46
C LYS A 49 12.08 5.30 16.10
N ARG A 50 13.10 5.85 15.42
CA ARG A 50 13.11 7.25 14.99
C ARG A 50 12.12 7.53 13.88
N PHE A 51 12.01 6.62 12.92
CA PHE A 51 10.98 6.70 11.87
C PHE A 51 9.57 6.76 12.48
N PHE A 52 9.29 5.87 13.45
CA PHE A 52 8.00 5.87 14.14
C PHE A 52 7.77 7.14 14.95
N HIS A 53 8.81 7.70 15.57
CA HIS A 53 8.67 8.89 16.40
C HIS A 53 8.62 10.19 15.59
N GLU A 54 9.41 10.32 14.53
CA GLU A 54 9.49 11.56 13.75
C GLU A 54 8.46 11.61 12.62
N ASP A 55 8.30 10.53 11.86
CA ASP A 55 7.43 10.52 10.66
C ASP A 55 5.98 10.10 10.99
N PHE A 56 5.77 9.33 12.05
CA PHE A 56 4.43 8.88 12.48
C PHE A 56 3.84 9.79 13.57
N LEU A 57 4.55 10.00 14.68
CA LEU A 57 4.08 10.84 15.78
C LEU A 57 4.35 12.33 15.53
N GLY A 58 5.51 12.66 14.95
CA GLY A 58 5.96 14.04 14.72
C GLY A 58 5.45 14.69 13.44
N SER A 59 4.70 13.99 12.57
CA SER A 59 4.08 14.63 11.42
C SER A 59 2.98 15.59 11.89
N ASN A 60 2.96 16.82 11.34
CA ASN A 60 1.94 17.84 11.63
C ASN A 60 0.52 17.47 11.13
N ASP A 61 0.32 16.23 10.70
CA ASP A 61 -0.98 15.73 10.25
C ASP A 61 -1.91 15.49 11.45
N SER A 62 -3.20 15.77 11.28
CA SER A 62 -4.22 15.46 12.28
C SER A 62 -4.30 13.95 12.57
N HIS A 63 -4.76 13.58 13.77
CA HIS A 63 -4.93 12.17 14.16
C HIS A 63 -5.86 11.41 13.21
N GLU A 64 -6.91 12.07 12.75
CA GLU A 64 -7.83 11.52 11.75
C GLU A 64 -7.11 11.19 10.43
N LYS A 65 -6.29 12.12 9.95
CA LYS A 65 -5.53 11.93 8.73
C LYS A 65 -4.51 10.80 8.84
N LYS A 66 -3.86 10.67 9.98
CA LYS A 66 -2.95 9.54 10.28
C LYS A 66 -3.72 8.22 10.35
N ALA A 67 -4.86 8.19 11.05
CA ALA A 67 -5.71 7.01 11.17
C ALA A 67 -6.27 6.56 9.81
N LEU A 68 -6.73 7.49 8.98
CA LEU A 68 -7.16 7.21 7.62
C LEU A 68 -6.02 6.71 6.73
N SER A 69 -4.80 7.22 6.93
CA SER A 69 -3.61 6.72 6.22
C SER A 69 -3.29 5.27 6.59
N ILE A 70 -3.44 4.90 7.88
CA ILE A 70 -3.30 3.53 8.35
C ILE A 70 -4.37 2.64 7.72
N ALA A 71 -5.64 3.08 7.80
CA ALA A 71 -6.76 2.33 7.22
C ALA A 71 -6.56 2.08 5.72
N LEU A 72 -6.17 3.10 4.95
CA LEU A 72 -5.87 2.97 3.53
C LEU A 72 -4.73 2.00 3.28
N GLY A 73 -3.65 2.08 4.06
CA GLY A 73 -2.52 1.18 3.94
C GLY A 73 -2.94 -0.28 4.13
N VAL A 74 -3.66 -0.58 5.21
CA VAL A 74 -4.15 -1.93 5.51
C VAL A 74 -5.16 -2.41 4.46
N LEU A 75 -6.05 -1.54 3.99
CA LEU A 75 -7.01 -1.85 2.92
C LEU A 75 -6.31 -2.37 1.68
N ILE A 76 -5.32 -1.64 1.19
CA ILE A 76 -4.59 -2.01 -0.02
C ILE A 76 -3.65 -3.18 0.25
N GLY A 77 -3.03 -3.23 1.45
CA GLY A 77 -2.13 -4.30 1.84
C GLY A 77 -2.77 -5.68 1.92
N LEU A 78 -4.04 -5.77 2.32
CA LEU A 78 -4.80 -7.03 2.41
C LEU A 78 -5.64 -7.30 1.15
N SER A 79 -5.77 -6.34 0.24
CA SER A 79 -6.54 -6.51 -0.99
C SER A 79 -5.82 -7.42 -1.99
N PRO A 80 -6.54 -8.07 -2.94
CA PRO A 80 -5.95 -8.99 -3.91
C PRO A 80 -5.20 -8.27 -5.05
N LEU A 81 -4.58 -7.14 -4.76
CA LEU A 81 -3.90 -6.27 -5.72
C LEU A 81 -2.38 -6.55 -5.75
N TRP A 82 -1.99 -7.80 -5.75
CA TRP A 82 -0.59 -8.21 -5.68
C TRP A 82 0.25 -7.61 -6.80
N GLY A 83 1.40 -7.05 -6.40
CA GLY A 83 2.33 -6.36 -7.29
C GLY A 83 2.00 -4.89 -7.56
N PHE A 84 0.73 -4.49 -7.52
CA PHE A 84 0.30 -3.10 -7.72
C PHE A 84 0.05 -2.32 -6.42
N GLN A 85 0.14 -2.98 -5.26
CA GLN A 85 -0.15 -2.42 -3.93
C GLN A 85 0.56 -1.08 -3.70
N THR A 86 1.86 -1.03 -3.96
CA THR A 86 2.69 0.16 -3.76
C THR A 86 2.24 1.34 -4.61
N LEU A 87 1.95 1.08 -5.89
CA LEU A 87 1.50 2.11 -6.82
C LEU A 87 0.12 2.64 -6.42
N ILE A 88 -0.80 1.74 -6.13
CA ILE A 88 -2.18 2.08 -5.79
C ILE A 88 -2.25 2.83 -4.45
N VAL A 89 -1.54 2.36 -3.42
CA VAL A 89 -1.57 3.01 -2.11
C VAL A 89 -0.98 4.43 -2.15
N ILE A 90 0.10 4.65 -2.91
CA ILE A 90 0.69 5.97 -3.07
C ILE A 90 -0.25 6.87 -3.85
N PHE A 91 -0.81 6.39 -4.97
CA PHE A 91 -1.76 7.14 -5.78
C PHE A 91 -2.98 7.58 -4.96
N LEU A 92 -3.60 6.65 -4.24
CA LEU A 92 -4.76 6.95 -3.39
C LEU A 92 -4.40 7.87 -2.21
N ALA A 93 -3.23 7.68 -1.60
CA ALA A 93 -2.77 8.57 -0.54
C ALA A 93 -2.57 10.02 -1.03
N VAL A 94 -2.11 10.20 -2.27
CA VAL A 94 -2.01 11.52 -2.91
C VAL A 94 -3.39 12.08 -3.20
N LEU A 95 -4.27 11.28 -3.81
CA LEU A 95 -5.61 11.67 -4.20
C LEU A 95 -6.44 12.15 -3.00
N PHE A 96 -6.39 11.39 -1.89
CA PHE A 96 -7.10 11.73 -0.64
C PHE A 96 -6.32 12.68 0.27
N LYS A 97 -5.17 13.20 -0.17
CA LYS A 97 -4.30 14.09 0.61
C LYS A 97 -3.87 13.49 1.96
N LEU A 98 -3.73 12.16 2.02
CA LEU A 98 -3.31 11.40 3.19
C LEU A 98 -1.79 11.34 3.31
N ASN A 99 -1.29 10.85 4.45
CA ASN A 99 0.13 10.68 4.68
C ASN A 99 0.65 9.45 3.92
N LYS A 100 1.38 9.71 2.82
CA LYS A 100 1.93 8.68 1.91
C LYS A 100 2.85 7.70 2.64
N THR A 101 3.64 8.21 3.58
CA THR A 101 4.62 7.43 4.33
C THR A 101 3.94 6.42 5.25
N ILE A 102 2.89 6.88 5.96
CA ILE A 102 2.08 6.03 6.82
C ILE A 102 1.32 5.00 6.00
N ALA A 103 0.62 5.44 4.95
CA ALA A 103 -0.15 4.54 4.09
C ALA A 103 0.74 3.47 3.44
N PHE A 104 1.91 3.84 2.94
CA PHE A 104 2.88 2.89 2.39
C PHE A 104 3.41 1.92 3.45
N ALA A 105 3.77 2.40 4.64
CA ALA A 105 4.27 1.52 5.69
C ALA A 105 3.25 0.45 6.08
N PHE A 106 1.99 0.84 6.22
CA PHE A 106 0.90 -0.07 6.57
C PHE A 106 0.37 -0.90 5.40
N SER A 107 0.66 -0.56 4.14
CA SER A 107 0.34 -1.43 3.00
C SER A 107 1.22 -2.68 2.93
N ASN A 108 2.38 -2.68 3.60
CA ASN A 108 3.27 -3.82 3.67
C ASN A 108 2.92 -4.82 4.79
N VAL A 109 1.67 -4.82 5.28
CA VAL A 109 1.17 -5.82 6.26
C VAL A 109 1.28 -7.23 5.69
N SER A 110 1.11 -7.40 4.38
CA SER A 110 1.33 -8.67 3.68
C SER A 110 2.82 -8.90 3.37
N PHE A 111 3.68 -8.81 4.41
CA PHE A 111 5.08 -9.21 4.30
C PHE A 111 5.20 -10.70 3.93
N PRO A 112 6.20 -11.13 3.13
CA PRO A 112 6.27 -12.49 2.59
C PRO A 112 5.96 -13.63 3.57
N PRO A 113 6.44 -13.64 4.82
CA PRO A 113 6.08 -14.68 5.78
C PRO A 113 4.60 -14.72 6.16
N PHE A 114 3.88 -13.60 6.02
CA PHE A 114 2.46 -13.51 6.37
C PHE A 114 1.52 -13.82 5.20
N ILE A 115 2.04 -13.93 3.98
CA ILE A 115 1.23 -14.22 2.78
C ILE A 115 0.40 -15.50 2.95
N PRO A 116 0.95 -16.65 3.41
CA PRO A 116 0.14 -17.86 3.58
C PRO A 116 -1.01 -17.67 4.57
N PHE A 117 -0.79 -16.90 5.66
CA PHE A 117 -1.84 -16.60 6.64
C PHE A 117 -2.95 -15.74 6.05
N VAL A 118 -2.57 -14.68 5.31
CA VAL A 118 -3.53 -13.79 4.66
C VAL A 118 -4.35 -14.55 3.63
N LEU A 119 -3.72 -15.41 2.83
CA LEU A 119 -4.39 -16.28 1.86
C LEU A 119 -5.38 -17.23 2.54
N PHE A 120 -4.94 -17.94 3.58
CA PHE A 120 -5.76 -18.89 4.30
C PHE A 120 -7.00 -18.22 4.94
N ILE A 121 -6.80 -17.08 5.62
CA ILE A 121 -7.89 -16.32 6.23
C ILE A 121 -8.84 -15.77 5.16
N SER A 122 -8.30 -15.25 4.06
CA SER A 122 -9.12 -14.76 2.94
C SER A 122 -9.98 -15.86 2.33
N LEU A 123 -9.41 -17.05 2.11
CA LEU A 123 -10.16 -18.21 1.62
C LEU A 123 -11.27 -18.62 2.60
N LYS A 124 -10.93 -18.73 3.88
CA LYS A 124 -11.89 -19.11 4.92
C LYS A 124 -13.07 -18.15 4.99
N ILE A 125 -12.80 -16.84 4.97
CA ILE A 125 -13.84 -15.79 4.95
C ILE A 125 -14.65 -15.87 3.65
N GLY A 126 -14.00 -16.06 2.51
CA GLY A 126 -14.68 -16.16 1.22
C GLY A 126 -15.62 -17.37 1.13
N HIS A 127 -15.20 -18.53 1.61
CA HIS A 127 -16.05 -19.71 1.69
C HIS A 127 -17.23 -19.50 2.66
N TRP A 128 -16.97 -18.86 3.80
CA TRP A 128 -18.03 -18.51 4.76
C TRP A 128 -19.06 -17.55 4.16
N VAL A 129 -18.63 -16.51 3.44
CA VAL A 129 -19.53 -15.55 2.77
C VAL A 129 -20.31 -16.18 1.64
N LEU A 130 -19.71 -17.14 0.91
CA LEU A 130 -20.35 -17.85 -0.21
C LEU A 130 -21.22 -19.04 0.25
N GLY A 131 -21.18 -19.41 1.53
CA GLY A 131 -21.91 -20.57 2.06
C GLY A 131 -21.40 -21.92 1.50
N THR A 132 -20.12 -21.98 1.11
CA THR A 132 -19.49 -23.20 0.58
C THR A 132 -18.63 -23.87 1.64
N GLU A 133 -18.50 -25.22 1.57
CA GLU A 133 -17.67 -25.96 2.49
C GLU A 133 -16.19 -25.59 2.32
N PHE A 134 -15.50 -25.38 3.44
CA PHE A 134 -14.08 -25.07 3.49
C PHE A 134 -13.30 -26.33 3.83
N ASN A 135 -12.79 -27.03 2.81
CA ASN A 135 -11.99 -28.24 2.93
C ASN A 135 -10.52 -27.98 2.58
N PHE A 136 -9.92 -26.95 3.17
CA PHE A 136 -8.56 -26.52 2.84
C PHE A 136 -7.69 -26.49 4.09
N THR A 137 -6.54 -27.17 4.05
CA THR A 137 -5.53 -27.16 5.13
C THR A 137 -4.52 -26.04 4.91
N PHE A 138 -3.93 -25.55 6.02
CA PHE A 138 -2.93 -24.49 5.97
C PHE A 138 -1.69 -24.89 5.15
N GLU A 139 -1.34 -26.18 5.16
CA GLU A 139 -0.21 -26.75 4.41
C GLU A 139 -0.46 -26.69 2.88
N GLU A 140 -1.69 -26.91 2.45
CA GLU A 140 -2.09 -26.85 1.04
C GLU A 140 -2.08 -25.40 0.51
N ALA A 141 -2.34 -24.42 1.37
CA ALA A 141 -2.27 -23.00 1.01
C ALA A 141 -0.82 -22.56 0.65
N GLY A 142 0.19 -23.26 1.12
CA GLY A 142 1.60 -22.95 0.86
C GLY A 142 2.23 -23.73 -0.29
N ALA A 143 1.79 -24.97 -0.55
CA ALA A 143 2.50 -25.88 -1.44
C ALA A 143 1.89 -26.03 -2.84
N ASN A 144 0.55 -26.10 -2.97
CA ASN A 144 -0.15 -26.36 -4.24
C ASN A 144 -1.40 -25.53 -4.37
N PHE A 145 -1.24 -24.20 -4.35
CA PHE A 145 -2.39 -23.31 -4.46
C PHE A 145 -2.97 -23.31 -5.87
N GLU A 146 -3.99 -24.11 -6.11
CA GLU A 146 -4.80 -24.02 -7.33
C GLU A 146 -5.64 -22.75 -7.31
N VAL A 147 -5.00 -21.61 -7.58
CA VAL A 147 -5.58 -20.25 -7.56
C VAL A 147 -6.89 -20.20 -8.34
N VAL A 148 -6.96 -20.90 -9.45
CA VAL A 148 -8.13 -20.86 -10.36
C VAL A 148 -9.38 -21.47 -9.73
N LYS A 149 -9.24 -22.58 -9.00
CA LYS A 149 -10.38 -23.25 -8.33
C LYS A 149 -11.01 -22.41 -7.23
N HIS A 150 -10.17 -21.68 -6.49
CA HIS A 150 -10.57 -20.92 -5.30
C HIS A 150 -10.56 -19.40 -5.52
N LEU A 151 -10.33 -18.95 -6.76
CA LEU A 151 -10.17 -17.54 -7.10
C LEU A 151 -11.35 -16.68 -6.66
N LYS A 152 -12.58 -17.17 -6.87
CA LYS A 152 -13.80 -16.45 -6.48
C LYS A 152 -13.89 -16.27 -4.97
N SER A 153 -13.67 -17.35 -4.21
CA SER A 153 -13.66 -17.31 -2.74
C SER A 153 -12.52 -16.43 -2.22
N TYR A 154 -11.35 -16.50 -2.85
CA TYR A 154 -10.20 -15.66 -2.50
C TYR A 154 -10.48 -14.17 -2.72
N ILE A 155 -11.02 -13.77 -3.88
CA ILE A 155 -11.33 -12.36 -4.18
C ILE A 155 -12.37 -11.82 -3.20
N ILE A 156 -13.48 -12.52 -2.99
CA ILE A 156 -14.54 -12.09 -2.07
C ILE A 156 -14.01 -12.02 -0.64
N GLY A 157 -13.28 -13.04 -0.21
CA GLY A 157 -12.73 -13.08 1.14
C GLY A 157 -11.65 -12.04 1.40
N SER A 158 -10.77 -11.78 0.45
CA SER A 158 -9.72 -10.77 0.59
C SER A 158 -10.30 -9.35 0.59
N ILE A 159 -11.33 -9.05 -0.21
CA ILE A 159 -12.03 -7.77 -0.16
C ILE A 159 -12.71 -7.60 1.20
N THR A 160 -13.42 -8.62 1.69
CA THR A 160 -14.09 -8.59 3.00
C THR A 160 -13.06 -8.41 4.12
N LEU A 161 -11.96 -9.19 4.10
CA LEU A 161 -10.89 -9.10 5.07
C LEU A 161 -10.23 -7.71 5.06
N SER A 162 -9.97 -7.16 3.87
CA SER A 162 -9.34 -5.85 3.73
C SER A 162 -10.21 -4.72 4.27
N LEU A 163 -11.52 -4.76 4.05
CA LEU A 163 -12.46 -3.78 4.59
C LEU A 163 -12.53 -3.84 6.12
N ILE A 164 -12.70 -5.04 6.68
CA ILE A 164 -12.76 -5.24 8.14
C ILE A 164 -11.42 -4.83 8.78
N GLY A 165 -10.31 -5.28 8.19
CA GLY A 165 -8.96 -4.97 8.65
C GLY A 165 -8.65 -3.47 8.61
N ALA A 166 -9.05 -2.78 7.53
CA ALA A 166 -8.88 -1.34 7.40
C ALA A 166 -9.66 -0.57 8.46
N PHE A 167 -10.91 -0.95 8.69
CA PHE A 167 -11.76 -0.32 9.70
C PHE A 167 -11.19 -0.53 11.11
N ALA A 168 -10.83 -1.76 11.46
CA ALA A 168 -10.22 -2.07 12.74
C ALA A 168 -8.88 -1.34 12.94
N ALA A 169 -7.99 -1.36 11.94
CA ALA A 169 -6.69 -0.70 12.02
C ALA A 169 -6.82 0.83 12.10
N GLY A 170 -7.78 1.42 11.39
CA GLY A 170 -8.08 2.85 11.47
C GLY A 170 -8.54 3.28 12.86
N ILE A 171 -9.48 2.55 13.46
CA ILE A 171 -9.97 2.81 14.82
C ILE A 171 -8.85 2.61 15.84
N CYS A 172 -8.13 1.50 15.79
CA CYS A 172 -7.00 1.24 16.68
C CYS A 172 -5.93 2.33 16.56
N GLY A 173 -5.59 2.72 15.35
CA GLY A 173 -4.64 3.80 15.07
C GLY A 173 -5.08 5.13 15.68
N TYR A 174 -6.35 5.49 15.52
CA TYR A 174 -6.91 6.71 16.10
C TYR A 174 -6.86 6.70 17.63
N ILE A 175 -7.27 5.59 18.25
CA ILE A 175 -7.23 5.44 19.72
C ILE A 175 -5.80 5.53 20.25
N ILE A 176 -4.87 4.83 19.62
CA ILE A 176 -3.46 4.84 20.01
C ILE A 176 -2.87 6.26 19.94
N LEU A 177 -3.12 6.98 18.85
CA LEU A 177 -2.64 8.35 18.66
C LEU A 177 -3.19 9.31 19.74
N ASN A 178 -4.47 9.21 20.06
CA ASN A 178 -5.09 10.01 21.12
C ASN A 178 -4.52 9.72 22.53
N ILE A 179 -4.22 8.46 22.82
CA ILE A 179 -3.62 8.08 24.13
C ILE A 179 -2.20 8.64 24.24
N PHE A 180 -1.41 8.58 23.17
CA PHE A 180 -0.04 9.09 23.16
C PHE A 180 0.01 10.61 23.35
N ASP A 181 -0.88 11.37 22.73
CA ASP A 181 -0.92 12.82 22.90
C ASP A 181 -1.31 13.24 24.32
N ARG A 182 -2.28 12.56 24.92
CA ARG A 182 -2.66 12.82 26.32
C ARG A 182 -1.49 12.61 27.28
N LYS A 183 -0.67 11.58 27.05
CA LYS A 183 0.52 11.32 27.88
C LYS A 183 1.59 12.39 27.70
N ASN A 184 1.83 12.86 26.46
CA ASN A 184 2.80 13.91 26.19
C ASN A 184 2.42 15.26 26.81
N ILE A 185 1.13 15.59 26.81
CA ILE A 185 0.62 16.81 27.45
C ILE A 185 0.75 16.71 28.97
N ALA A 186 0.45 15.55 29.57
CA ALA A 186 0.57 15.35 31.01
C ALA A 186 2.03 15.45 31.49
N LEU A 187 3.00 14.94 30.72
CA LEU A 187 4.44 15.03 31.05
C LEU A 187 5.03 16.43 30.84
N LYS A 188 4.36 17.30 30.10
CA LYS A 188 4.84 18.68 29.84
C LYS A 188 4.29 19.68 30.86
N ASN A 189 3.21 19.32 31.58
CA ASN A 189 2.51 20.15 32.54
C ASN A 189 2.77 19.74 34.02
N GLY A 190 3.54 18.69 34.27
CA GLY A 190 4.02 18.25 35.59
C GLY A 190 5.53 18.43 35.71
#